data_c63b538161008db464419781cb3ba5ce
#
_entry.id   c63b538161008db464419781cb3ba5ce
#
_cell.length_a   1.000
_cell.length_b   1.000
_cell.length_c   1.000
_cell.angle_alpha   90.00
_cell.angle_beta   90.00
_cell.angle_gamma   90.00
#
_symmetry.space_group_name_H-M   'P 1'
#
loop_
_entity.id
_entity.type
_entity.pdbx_description
1 polymer ?
#
loop_
_entity_poly.entity_id
_entity_poly.type
_entity_poly.pdbx_seq_one_letter_code
_entity_poly.pdbx_strand_id
1 'polypeptide(L)'
;MKQLILAGFCLSLGACMMVGPDYEVPKDAAVQRSDLGGPLRQDAASVVSAPVPEDWWQLYQDQRLNELVRQALSANTELRVAAANIAKARAQVEVAQSQGGFNGGIKAGAQRLQESGEAFLLTEKVPVANIGDAIISASYQFDLWGTFKRGTEAAKANADAVQAAADTARITLVADVVKAYTQVCSANEEYHIARESLGLQQQSVQLNQRLRDAGRGDETQVTRSQTQFKSLRAELPRFKAERETGLYTLAALLAKPVEQLPAGTAECAELPHLNQLLPVGDGAALLKRRPDVRQAERQLAASTANIGVATGALYPDISIGAQVGTIGILENLGEPATNRWGFGPQISWNIPTNGTRARIRMAEASTQAALAHFDGVVLNAIRETQTRLAQYSALLDRRDALAEAEKSAKEAADQTHRYYQAGRESFLADLQATRTYTDMRAQLAAANSQVAMGQIGVFLALGGGWKGAAVKQ
;
A
#
# COMPACT_ATOMS: atom_id res chain seq x y z
N MET A 1 30.96 35.27 47.89
CA MET A 1 31.08 35.14 46.45
C MET A 1 30.96 33.65 45.97
N LYS A 2 31.56 32.65 46.60
CA LYS A 2 31.46 31.24 46.17
C LYS A 2 30.04 30.64 46.21
N GLN A 3 29.22 31.05 47.18
CA GLN A 3 27.82 30.56 47.31
C GLN A 3 26.86 31.17 46.30
N LEU A 4 27.09 32.38 45.79
CA LEU A 4 26.28 33.04 44.77
C LEU A 4 26.52 32.44 43.34
N ILE A 5 27.73 31.90 43.09
CA ILE A 5 28.06 31.23 41.83
C ILE A 5 27.39 29.85 41.76
N LEU A 6 27.29 29.14 42.89
CA LEU A 6 26.61 27.84 42.96
C LEU A 6 25.08 27.96 42.79
N ALA A 7 24.48 29.03 43.33
CA ALA A 7 23.05 29.29 43.17
C ALA A 7 22.63 29.71 41.74
N GLY A 8 23.53 30.44 41.05
CA GLY A 8 23.35 30.80 39.64
C GLY A 8 23.38 29.61 38.67
N PHE A 9 24.18 28.57 39.01
CA PHE A 9 24.32 27.36 38.20
C PHE A 9 23.10 26.39 38.37
N CYS A 10 22.46 26.40 39.53
CA CYS A 10 21.26 25.58 39.80
C CYS A 10 19.99 26.11 39.15
N LEU A 11 19.87 27.40 38.83
CA LEU A 11 18.69 28.00 38.19
C LEU A 11 18.67 27.87 36.69
N SER A 12 19.79 27.50 36.04
CA SER A 12 19.87 27.26 34.60
C SER A 12 19.55 25.81 34.16
N LEU A 13 19.30 24.91 35.07
CA LEU A 13 19.02 23.49 34.81
C LEU A 13 17.53 23.19 34.47
N GLY A 14 16.67 24.22 34.39
CA GLY A 14 15.23 24.04 34.23
C GLY A 14 14.69 24.03 32.81
N ALA A 15 15.49 24.28 31.79
CA ALA A 15 15.00 24.34 30.40
C ALA A 15 15.86 23.47 29.48
N CYS A 16 15.60 22.18 29.43
CA CYS A 16 15.97 21.38 28.24
C CYS A 16 15.16 21.94 27.06
N MET A 17 15.65 23.00 26.42
CA MET A 17 15.03 23.59 25.24
C MET A 17 15.30 22.66 24.05
N MET A 18 14.26 21.93 23.64
CA MET A 18 14.29 21.12 22.43
C MET A 18 14.38 22.07 21.23
N VAL A 19 15.42 21.96 20.42
CA VAL A 19 15.59 22.83 19.23
C VAL A 19 14.76 22.33 18.05
N GLY A 20 14.46 23.26 17.14
CA GLY A 20 13.63 23.00 15.97
C GLY A 20 12.13 23.07 16.26
N PRO A 21 11.30 23.03 15.22
CA PRO A 21 9.84 23.11 15.36
C PRO A 21 9.24 21.82 15.91
N ASP A 22 8.20 21.94 16.70
CA ASP A 22 7.30 20.83 17.02
C ASP A 22 6.38 20.57 15.84
N TYR A 23 6.09 19.29 15.58
CA TYR A 23 5.21 18.94 14.48
C TYR A 23 3.76 19.21 14.83
N GLU A 24 3.13 20.05 14.03
CA GLU A 24 1.68 20.22 13.94
C GLU A 24 1.28 20.14 12.47
N VAL A 25 0.08 19.66 12.18
CA VAL A 25 -0.43 19.70 10.80
C VAL A 25 -0.57 21.15 10.38
N PRO A 26 0.12 21.61 9.31
CA PRO A 26 0.07 23.01 8.90
C PRO A 26 -1.36 23.48 8.61
N LYS A 27 -1.69 24.70 9.01
CA LYS A 27 -3.05 25.25 8.85
C LYS A 27 -3.45 25.45 7.38
N ASP A 28 -2.47 25.62 6.51
CA ASP A 28 -2.60 25.77 5.06
C ASP A 28 -2.56 24.43 4.30
N ALA A 29 -2.30 23.32 5.01
CA ALA A 29 -2.32 21.98 4.41
C ALA A 29 -3.69 21.65 3.81
N ALA A 30 -3.69 20.96 2.67
CA ALA A 30 -4.92 20.60 1.94
C ALA A 30 -5.93 19.83 2.81
N VAL A 31 -5.47 19.03 3.77
CA VAL A 31 -6.34 18.25 4.69
C VAL A 31 -7.16 19.14 5.62
N GLN A 32 -6.74 20.39 5.89
CA GLN A 32 -7.44 21.35 6.73
C GLN A 32 -8.51 22.14 5.97
N ARG A 33 -8.56 22.03 4.67
CA ARG A 33 -9.51 22.74 3.81
C ARG A 33 -10.92 22.19 3.99
N SER A 34 -11.85 23.03 4.40
CA SER A 34 -13.25 22.65 4.64
C SER A 34 -14.00 22.22 3.36
N ASP A 35 -13.62 22.75 2.19
CA ASP A 35 -14.19 22.38 0.90
C ASP A 35 -13.85 20.95 0.45
N LEU A 36 -12.78 20.36 0.95
CA LEU A 36 -12.40 18.98 0.67
C LEU A 36 -13.05 17.95 1.62
N GLY A 37 -13.50 18.40 2.80
CA GLY A 37 -14.16 17.55 3.81
C GLY A 37 -15.67 17.37 3.59
N GLY A 38 -16.27 18.03 2.59
CA GLY A 38 -17.68 18.01 2.30
C GLY A 38 -18.23 16.66 1.79
N PRO A 39 -19.54 16.59 1.50
CA PRO A 39 -20.15 15.38 0.98
C PRO A 39 -19.54 14.98 -0.35
N LEU A 40 -19.27 13.66 -0.49
CA LEU A 40 -18.87 13.09 -1.76
C LEU A 40 -20.06 13.11 -2.74
N ARG A 41 -19.75 13.12 -4.05
CA ARG A 41 -20.79 13.10 -5.10
C ARG A 41 -21.73 11.91 -4.89
N GLN A 42 -23.05 12.19 -4.81
CA GLN A 42 -24.10 11.20 -4.52
C GLN A 42 -25.14 11.15 -5.64
N ASP A 43 -24.77 11.45 -6.88
CA ASP A 43 -25.69 11.55 -8.02
C ASP A 43 -26.34 10.19 -8.39
N ALA A 44 -25.81 9.07 -7.89
CA ALA A 44 -26.39 7.76 -8.12
C ALA A 44 -27.37 7.40 -6.99
N ALA A 45 -28.59 7.04 -7.33
CA ALA A 45 -29.59 6.50 -6.40
C ALA A 45 -29.13 5.24 -5.64
N SER A 46 -27.99 4.68 -6.03
CA SER A 46 -27.39 3.43 -5.51
C SER A 46 -26.32 3.61 -4.44
N VAL A 47 -26.01 4.86 -4.02
CA VAL A 47 -25.05 5.14 -2.95
C VAL A 47 -25.74 5.77 -1.75
N VAL A 48 -25.20 5.54 -0.55
CA VAL A 48 -25.70 6.12 0.70
C VAL A 48 -24.55 6.71 1.52
N SER A 49 -24.80 7.85 2.16
CA SER A 49 -23.84 8.47 3.08
C SER A 49 -23.84 7.73 4.42
N ALA A 50 -23.29 6.52 4.41
CA ALA A 50 -23.08 5.69 5.59
C ALA A 50 -21.61 5.33 5.72
N PRO A 51 -21.10 5.06 6.95
CA PRO A 51 -19.73 4.61 7.15
C PRO A 51 -19.43 3.34 6.34
N VAL A 52 -18.31 3.32 5.64
CA VAL A 52 -17.86 2.11 4.92
C VAL A 52 -17.41 1.08 5.95
N PRO A 53 -17.96 -0.16 5.92
CA PRO A 53 -17.50 -1.22 6.81
C PRO A 53 -16.02 -1.56 6.57
N GLU A 54 -15.35 -1.99 7.64
CA GLU A 54 -13.96 -2.44 7.52
C GLU A 54 -13.85 -3.70 6.69
N ASP A 55 -14.78 -4.63 6.85
CA ASP A 55 -14.86 -5.89 6.12
C ASP A 55 -15.89 -5.78 4.95
N TRP A 56 -15.74 -4.75 4.11
CA TRP A 56 -16.69 -4.42 3.05
C TRP A 56 -17.02 -5.57 2.10
N TRP A 57 -16.09 -6.52 1.90
CA TRP A 57 -16.32 -7.71 1.06
C TRP A 57 -17.37 -8.65 1.63
N GLN A 58 -17.67 -8.60 2.94
CA GLN A 58 -18.75 -9.37 3.56
C GLN A 58 -20.14 -8.88 3.14
N LEU A 59 -20.26 -7.65 2.62
CA LEU A 59 -21.50 -7.10 2.06
C LEU A 59 -22.01 -7.91 0.86
N TYR A 60 -21.12 -8.63 0.17
CA TYR A 60 -21.49 -9.55 -0.91
C TYR A 60 -22.15 -10.84 -0.40
N GLN A 61 -22.11 -11.14 0.89
CA GLN A 61 -22.71 -12.33 1.52
C GLN A 61 -22.24 -13.67 0.90
N ASP A 62 -21.05 -13.67 0.29
CA ASP A 62 -20.43 -14.85 -0.32
C ASP A 62 -19.41 -15.48 0.64
N GLN A 63 -19.75 -16.70 1.13
CA GLN A 63 -18.90 -17.42 2.08
C GLN A 63 -17.56 -17.84 1.47
N ARG A 64 -17.52 -18.14 0.17
CA ARG A 64 -16.31 -18.53 -0.55
C ARG A 64 -15.39 -17.33 -0.71
N LEU A 65 -15.94 -16.18 -1.08
CA LEU A 65 -15.18 -14.93 -1.11
C LEU A 65 -14.58 -14.61 0.26
N ASN A 66 -15.37 -14.75 1.33
CA ASN A 66 -14.88 -14.52 2.70
C ASN A 66 -13.72 -15.46 3.07
N GLU A 67 -13.79 -16.72 2.63
CA GLU A 67 -12.73 -17.71 2.84
C GLU A 67 -11.46 -17.35 2.06
N LEU A 68 -11.57 -16.97 0.79
CA LEU A 68 -10.46 -16.53 -0.05
C LEU A 68 -9.73 -15.33 0.55
N VAL A 69 -10.47 -14.30 0.97
CA VAL A 69 -9.90 -13.12 1.61
C VAL A 69 -9.18 -13.48 2.91
N ARG A 70 -9.79 -14.31 3.77
CA ARG A 70 -9.17 -14.74 5.02
C ARG A 70 -7.86 -15.49 4.80
N GLN A 71 -7.83 -16.42 3.83
CA GLN A 71 -6.63 -17.16 3.47
C GLN A 71 -5.54 -16.25 2.89
N ALA A 72 -5.89 -15.32 2.00
CA ALA A 72 -4.96 -14.35 1.46
C ALA A 72 -4.34 -13.48 2.55
N LEU A 73 -5.16 -12.93 3.46
CA LEU A 73 -4.67 -12.11 4.58
C LEU A 73 -3.71 -12.86 5.52
N SER A 74 -3.82 -14.18 5.61
CA SER A 74 -2.94 -15.00 6.47
C SER A 74 -1.67 -15.48 5.79
N ALA A 75 -1.67 -15.65 4.46
CA ALA A 75 -0.61 -16.36 3.74
C ALA A 75 0.17 -15.49 2.74
N ASN A 76 -0.37 -14.33 2.35
CA ASN A 76 0.18 -13.51 1.27
C ASN A 76 1.63 -13.09 1.55
N THR A 77 2.49 -13.20 0.53
CA THR A 77 3.92 -12.91 0.65
C THR A 77 4.23 -11.42 0.79
N GLU A 78 3.44 -10.54 0.17
CA GLU A 78 3.62 -9.08 0.28
C GLU A 78 3.28 -8.59 1.69
N LEU A 79 2.26 -9.15 2.34
CA LEU A 79 1.97 -8.85 3.74
C LEU A 79 3.07 -9.35 4.68
N ARG A 80 3.74 -10.47 4.36
CA ARG A 80 4.92 -10.94 5.10
C ARG A 80 6.10 -9.97 4.95
N VAL A 81 6.33 -9.44 3.75
CA VAL A 81 7.33 -8.37 3.51
C VAL A 81 6.96 -7.11 4.28
N ALA A 82 5.70 -6.70 4.26
CA ALA A 82 5.23 -5.55 5.02
C ALA A 82 5.45 -5.73 6.53
N ALA A 83 5.16 -6.90 7.09
CA ALA A 83 5.42 -7.22 8.50
C ALA A 83 6.92 -7.15 8.85
N ALA A 84 7.79 -7.66 7.99
CA ALA A 84 9.24 -7.57 8.16
C ALA A 84 9.74 -6.11 8.10
N ASN A 85 9.17 -5.28 7.21
CA ASN A 85 9.48 -3.85 7.13
C ASN A 85 9.04 -3.09 8.40
N ILE A 86 7.90 -3.44 8.99
CA ILE A 86 7.46 -2.90 10.28
C ILE A 86 8.44 -3.28 11.39
N ALA A 87 8.86 -4.55 11.47
CA ALA A 87 9.85 -4.99 12.45
C ALA A 87 11.17 -4.25 12.29
N LYS A 88 11.65 -4.08 11.04
CA LYS A 88 12.84 -3.28 10.71
C LYS A 88 12.69 -1.83 11.17
N ALA A 89 11.55 -1.19 10.90
CA ALA A 89 11.32 0.20 11.29
C ALA A 89 11.28 0.37 12.82
N ARG A 90 10.71 -0.59 13.55
CA ARG A 90 10.72 -0.61 15.02
C ARG A 90 12.15 -0.75 15.57
N ALA A 91 12.95 -1.65 15.01
CA ALA A 91 14.37 -1.77 15.36
C ALA A 91 15.15 -0.48 15.06
N GLN A 92 14.82 0.26 14.01
CA GLN A 92 15.39 1.57 13.74
C GLN A 92 15.03 2.61 14.82
N VAL A 93 13.83 2.54 15.40
CA VAL A 93 13.45 3.37 16.56
C VAL A 93 14.33 3.02 17.77
N GLU A 94 14.55 1.73 18.04
CA GLU A 94 15.45 1.30 19.13
C GLU A 94 16.89 1.79 18.92
N VAL A 95 17.39 1.73 17.68
CA VAL A 95 18.70 2.30 17.31
C VAL A 95 18.74 3.82 17.58
N ALA A 96 17.68 4.55 17.18
CA ALA A 96 17.61 5.99 17.43
C ALA A 96 17.54 6.31 18.92
N GLN A 97 16.83 5.50 19.71
CA GLN A 97 16.75 5.63 21.18
C GLN A 97 18.06 5.30 21.87
N SER A 98 18.90 4.45 21.27
CA SER A 98 20.22 4.11 21.81
C SER A 98 21.29 5.16 21.52
N GLN A 99 20.99 6.15 20.65
CA GLN A 99 21.89 7.26 20.37
C GLN A 99 21.88 8.25 21.54
N GLY A 100 23.08 8.70 21.94
CA GLY A 100 23.24 9.52 23.15
C GLY A 100 23.21 8.68 24.44
N GLY A 101 23.19 9.33 25.58
CA GLY A 101 23.20 8.66 26.87
C GLY A 101 24.51 7.90 27.14
N PHE A 102 24.42 6.73 27.75
CA PHE A 102 25.55 5.92 28.12
C PHE A 102 26.14 5.11 26.97
N ASN A 103 27.44 5.23 26.74
CA ASN A 103 28.21 4.46 25.78
C ASN A 103 29.42 3.84 26.47
N GLY A 104 29.67 2.56 26.25
CA GLY A 104 30.86 1.85 26.71
C GLY A 104 31.61 1.24 25.55
N GLY A 105 32.92 1.18 25.66
CA GLY A 105 33.78 0.60 24.62
C GLY A 105 35.02 -0.05 25.19
N ILE A 106 35.48 -1.10 24.54
CA ILE A 106 36.77 -1.74 24.80
C ILE A 106 37.56 -1.64 23.49
N LYS A 107 38.81 -1.14 23.62
CA LYS A 107 39.78 -1.15 22.53
C LYS A 107 41.03 -1.87 23.01
N ALA A 108 41.57 -2.76 22.21
CA ALA A 108 42.87 -3.38 22.41
C ALA A 108 43.60 -3.45 21.07
N GLY A 109 44.86 -3.13 21.08
CA GLY A 109 45.68 -3.13 19.88
C GLY A 109 47.14 -3.47 20.18
N ALA A 110 47.84 -3.99 19.21
CA ALA A 110 49.28 -4.14 19.25
C ALA A 110 49.86 -3.75 17.88
N GLN A 111 50.92 -2.95 17.92
CA GLN A 111 51.55 -2.49 16.68
C GLN A 111 53.06 -2.43 16.85
N ARG A 112 53.79 -2.74 15.79
CA ARG A 112 55.25 -2.52 15.71
C ARG A 112 55.47 -1.19 15.02
N LEU A 113 56.04 -0.25 15.76
CA LEU A 113 56.24 1.11 15.26
C LEU A 113 57.58 1.69 15.74
N GLN A 114 58.00 2.72 15.06
CA GLN A 114 59.08 3.59 15.48
C GLN A 114 58.54 5.01 15.60
N GLU A 115 58.52 5.54 16.81
CA GLU A 115 58.12 6.93 17.04
C GLU A 115 59.21 7.91 16.57
N SER A 116 58.84 9.13 16.25
CA SER A 116 59.80 10.20 15.99
C SER A 116 60.43 10.65 17.30
N GLY A 117 61.77 10.67 17.38
CA GLY A 117 62.45 11.23 18.52
C GLY A 117 62.13 12.70 18.76
N GLU A 118 61.96 13.49 17.69
CA GLU A 118 61.57 14.90 17.77
C GLU A 118 60.20 15.12 18.44
N ALA A 119 59.28 14.18 18.33
CA ALA A 119 58.00 14.25 19.03
C ALA A 119 58.16 14.26 20.57
N PHE A 120 59.28 13.77 21.07
CA PHE A 120 59.69 13.73 22.49
C PHE A 120 60.80 14.69 22.82
N LEU A 121 61.14 15.65 21.93
CA LEU A 121 62.22 16.58 22.06
C LEU A 121 63.64 15.88 22.19
N LEU A 122 63.76 14.69 21.60
CA LEU A 122 64.98 13.93 21.53
C LEU A 122 65.62 14.10 20.16
N THR A 123 66.91 14.33 20.09
CA THR A 123 67.67 14.40 18.84
C THR A 123 68.10 13.02 18.32
N GLU A 124 67.86 11.98 19.10
CA GLU A 124 68.24 10.61 18.78
C GLU A 124 67.06 9.83 18.22
N LYS A 125 67.33 8.82 17.38
CA LYS A 125 66.36 7.92 16.82
C LYS A 125 65.81 7.00 17.91
N VAL A 126 64.45 7.05 18.12
CA VAL A 126 63.76 6.13 19.04
C VAL A 126 63.84 4.70 18.46
N PRO A 127 64.16 3.68 19.28
CA PRO A 127 64.13 2.29 18.81
C PRO A 127 62.75 1.84 18.31
N VAL A 128 62.79 0.89 17.37
CA VAL A 128 61.56 0.19 16.97
C VAL A 128 61.08 -0.66 18.14
N ALA A 129 59.82 -0.49 18.54
CA ALA A 129 59.19 -1.24 19.63
C ALA A 129 57.88 -1.88 19.23
N ASN A 130 57.49 -2.95 19.92
CA ASN A 130 56.12 -3.49 19.88
C ASN A 130 55.33 -2.76 20.96
N ILE A 131 54.37 -1.93 20.56
CA ILE A 131 53.52 -1.17 21.50
C ILE A 131 52.17 -1.84 21.56
N GLY A 132 51.68 -2.11 22.76
CA GLY A 132 50.34 -2.57 23.03
C GLY A 132 49.53 -1.51 23.76
N ASP A 133 48.23 -1.46 23.48
CA ASP A 133 47.26 -0.67 24.21
C ASP A 133 46.00 -1.50 24.49
N ALA A 134 45.42 -1.31 25.66
CA ALA A 134 44.10 -1.85 26.03
C ALA A 134 43.40 -0.83 26.92
N ILE A 135 42.19 -0.43 26.47
CA ILE A 135 41.40 0.62 27.13
C ILE A 135 39.96 0.18 27.25
N ILE A 136 39.41 0.37 28.43
CA ILE A 136 37.96 0.34 28.69
C ILE A 136 37.52 1.79 28.89
N SER A 137 36.52 2.21 28.15
CA SER A 137 35.97 3.55 28.22
C SER A 137 34.46 3.51 28.45
N ALA A 138 33.97 4.48 29.20
CA ALA A 138 32.56 4.74 29.40
C ALA A 138 32.31 6.24 29.24
N SER A 139 31.23 6.61 28.57
CA SER A 139 30.85 8.00 28.41
C SER A 139 29.32 8.17 28.48
N TYR A 140 28.90 9.33 28.91
CA TYR A 140 27.50 9.73 28.87
C TYR A 140 27.38 11.05 28.12
N GLN A 141 26.61 11.05 27.02
CA GLN A 141 26.36 12.25 26.23
C GLN A 141 25.01 12.86 26.65
N PHE A 142 25.02 14.13 27.01
CA PHE A 142 23.84 14.87 27.43
C PHE A 142 23.08 15.40 26.21
N ASP A 143 21.77 15.13 26.15
CA ASP A 143 20.88 15.68 25.11
C ASP A 143 20.33 17.05 25.54
N LEU A 144 21.21 18.05 25.68
CA LEU A 144 20.84 19.38 26.15
C LEU A 144 19.96 20.15 25.16
N TRP A 145 20.12 19.85 23.89
CA TRP A 145 19.47 20.53 22.78
C TRP A 145 18.32 19.70 22.19
N GLY A 146 18.10 18.50 22.67
CA GLY A 146 17.06 17.58 22.21
C GLY A 146 17.35 16.93 20.86
N THR A 147 18.59 16.90 20.40
CA THR A 147 18.98 16.32 19.11
C THR A 147 18.62 14.83 19.02
N PHE A 148 18.90 14.04 20.07
CA PHE A 148 18.57 12.61 20.11
C PHE A 148 17.07 12.39 20.26
N LYS A 149 16.39 13.25 21.01
CA LYS A 149 14.91 13.21 21.10
C LYS A 149 14.26 13.47 19.75
N ARG A 150 14.75 14.47 18.99
CA ARG A 150 14.27 14.76 17.61
C ARG A 150 14.58 13.61 16.65
N GLY A 151 15.76 12.98 16.76
CA GLY A 151 16.10 11.80 15.99
C GLY A 151 15.17 10.62 16.29
N THR A 152 14.83 10.41 17.55
CA THR A 152 13.86 9.39 17.99
C THR A 152 12.43 9.71 17.49
N GLU A 153 12.02 10.98 17.55
CA GLU A 153 10.75 11.46 17.01
C GLU A 153 10.65 11.19 15.49
N ALA A 154 11.68 11.54 14.73
CA ALA A 154 11.75 11.25 13.31
C ALA A 154 11.67 9.74 13.02
N ALA A 155 12.39 8.93 13.77
CA ALA A 155 12.36 7.46 13.61
C ALA A 155 10.98 6.87 13.92
N LYS A 156 10.30 7.33 14.98
CA LYS A 156 8.93 6.92 15.32
C LYS A 156 7.95 7.31 14.22
N ALA A 157 7.98 8.55 13.74
CA ALA A 157 7.11 9.00 12.65
C ALA A 157 7.36 8.19 11.36
N ASN A 158 8.60 7.85 11.04
CA ASN A 158 8.91 6.93 9.93
C ASN A 158 8.37 5.51 10.16
N ALA A 159 8.43 4.98 11.37
CA ALA A 159 7.84 3.68 11.70
C ALA A 159 6.31 3.69 11.54
N ASP A 160 5.64 4.77 11.94
CA ASP A 160 4.20 4.97 11.73
C ASP A 160 3.87 5.07 10.23
N ALA A 161 4.71 5.72 9.42
CA ALA A 161 4.56 5.77 7.97
C ALA A 161 4.67 4.38 7.33
N VAL A 162 5.64 3.55 7.78
CA VAL A 162 5.78 2.15 7.32
C VAL A 162 4.57 1.31 7.71
N GLN A 163 4.02 1.51 8.91
CA GLN A 163 2.77 0.85 9.34
C GLN A 163 1.60 1.24 8.41
N ALA A 164 1.47 2.52 8.08
CA ALA A 164 0.43 2.99 7.16
C ALA A 164 0.60 2.43 5.74
N ALA A 165 1.83 2.27 5.26
CA ALA A 165 2.11 1.59 3.99
C ALA A 165 1.69 0.12 4.00
N ALA A 166 1.88 -0.59 5.12
CA ALA A 166 1.41 -1.97 5.29
C ALA A 166 -0.13 -2.06 5.29
N ASP A 167 -0.81 -1.08 5.89
CA ASP A 167 -2.28 -0.99 5.85
C ASP A 167 -2.78 -0.77 4.41
N THR A 168 -2.06 0.03 3.59
CA THR A 168 -2.35 0.20 2.16
C THR A 168 -2.20 -1.12 1.40
N ALA A 169 -1.12 -1.87 1.64
CA ALA A 169 -0.90 -3.17 1.00
C ALA A 169 -2.02 -4.17 1.35
N ARG A 170 -2.52 -4.14 2.59
CA ARG A 170 -3.66 -4.96 3.02
C ARG A 170 -4.95 -4.63 2.28
N ILE A 171 -5.29 -3.34 2.13
CA ILE A 171 -6.47 -2.89 1.37
C ILE A 171 -6.38 -3.35 -0.08
N THR A 172 -5.21 -3.16 -0.69
CA THR A 172 -4.96 -3.55 -2.08
C THR A 172 -5.10 -5.06 -2.26
N LEU A 173 -4.51 -5.87 -1.36
CA LEU A 173 -4.63 -7.33 -1.39
C LEU A 173 -6.10 -7.78 -1.35
N VAL A 174 -6.90 -7.24 -0.43
CA VAL A 174 -8.33 -7.57 -0.34
C VAL A 174 -9.04 -7.24 -1.64
N ALA A 175 -8.84 -6.03 -2.18
CA ALA A 175 -9.45 -5.63 -3.44
C ALA A 175 -9.03 -6.54 -4.61
N ASP A 176 -7.77 -6.96 -4.66
CA ASP A 176 -7.27 -7.82 -5.73
C ASP A 176 -7.80 -9.25 -5.64
N VAL A 177 -7.99 -9.79 -4.41
CA VAL A 177 -8.69 -11.08 -4.22
C VAL A 177 -10.13 -11.01 -4.70
N VAL A 178 -10.88 -9.95 -4.32
CA VAL A 178 -12.27 -9.76 -4.75
C VAL A 178 -12.35 -9.61 -6.27
N LYS A 179 -11.46 -8.82 -6.89
CA LYS A 179 -11.40 -8.67 -8.36
C LYS A 179 -11.12 -10.00 -9.06
N ALA A 180 -10.10 -10.73 -8.62
CA ALA A 180 -9.71 -11.99 -9.24
C ALA A 180 -10.83 -13.04 -9.13
N TYR A 181 -11.52 -13.12 -7.99
CA TYR A 181 -12.68 -13.98 -7.82
C TYR A 181 -13.86 -13.55 -8.72
N THR A 182 -14.18 -12.26 -8.76
CA THR A 182 -15.21 -11.70 -9.66
C THR A 182 -14.88 -12.00 -11.12
N GLN A 183 -13.63 -11.93 -11.53
CA GLN A 183 -13.18 -12.29 -12.88
C GLN A 183 -13.46 -13.77 -13.20
N VAL A 184 -13.21 -14.69 -12.26
CA VAL A 184 -13.51 -16.13 -12.45
C VAL A 184 -15.01 -16.33 -12.67
N CYS A 185 -15.85 -15.72 -11.82
CA CYS A 185 -17.30 -15.86 -11.90
C CYS A 185 -17.85 -15.26 -13.22
N SER A 186 -17.42 -14.06 -13.59
CA SER A 186 -17.78 -13.40 -14.84
C SER A 186 -17.39 -14.22 -16.06
N ALA A 187 -16.14 -14.69 -16.12
CA ALA A 187 -15.66 -15.49 -17.24
C ALA A 187 -16.45 -16.79 -17.43
N ASN A 188 -16.88 -17.43 -16.34
CA ASN A 188 -17.75 -18.59 -16.41
C ASN A 188 -19.16 -18.25 -16.94
N GLU A 189 -19.79 -17.19 -16.44
CA GLU A 189 -21.10 -16.74 -16.91
C GLU A 189 -21.05 -16.39 -18.40
N GLU A 190 -20.08 -15.57 -18.83
CA GLU A 190 -19.89 -15.18 -20.22
C GLU A 190 -19.59 -16.39 -21.13
N TYR A 191 -18.81 -17.37 -20.65
CA TYR A 191 -18.58 -18.61 -21.36
C TYR A 191 -19.86 -19.41 -21.59
N HIS A 192 -20.73 -19.52 -20.59
CA HIS A 192 -22.02 -20.22 -20.71
C HIS A 192 -22.92 -19.55 -21.75
N ILE A 193 -23.05 -18.22 -21.71
CA ILE A 193 -23.83 -17.46 -22.68
C ILE A 193 -23.28 -17.58 -24.09
N ALA A 194 -21.94 -17.51 -24.25
CA ALA A 194 -21.29 -17.69 -25.54
C ALA A 194 -21.48 -19.10 -26.12
N ARG A 195 -21.50 -20.14 -25.28
CA ARG A 195 -21.82 -21.50 -25.71
C ARG A 195 -23.27 -21.65 -26.18
N GLU A 196 -24.20 -20.99 -25.49
CA GLU A 196 -25.62 -20.95 -25.91
C GLU A 196 -25.77 -20.28 -27.28
N SER A 197 -25.16 -19.09 -27.46
CA SER A 197 -25.12 -18.42 -28.76
C SER A 197 -24.50 -19.27 -29.87
N LEU A 198 -23.44 -20.01 -29.57
CA LEU A 198 -22.83 -20.94 -30.51
C LEU A 198 -23.77 -22.08 -30.90
N GLY A 199 -24.56 -22.63 -29.95
CA GLY A 199 -25.56 -23.65 -30.19
C GLY A 199 -26.66 -23.17 -31.11
N LEU A 200 -27.17 -21.93 -30.89
CA LEU A 200 -28.18 -21.30 -31.76
C LEU A 200 -27.63 -21.06 -33.19
N GLN A 201 -26.39 -20.60 -33.29
CA GLN A 201 -25.73 -20.41 -34.59
C GLN A 201 -25.53 -21.76 -35.34
N GLN A 202 -25.22 -22.84 -34.62
CA GLN A 202 -25.15 -24.18 -35.22
C GLN A 202 -26.47 -24.63 -35.82
N GLN A 203 -27.61 -24.35 -35.15
CA GLN A 203 -28.94 -24.60 -35.70
C GLN A 203 -29.19 -23.78 -36.96
N SER A 204 -28.76 -22.51 -37.02
CA SER A 204 -28.81 -21.69 -38.22
C SER A 204 -28.03 -22.29 -39.40
N VAL A 205 -26.81 -22.80 -39.16
CA VAL A 205 -26.01 -23.49 -40.18
C VAL A 205 -26.75 -24.70 -40.73
N GLN A 206 -27.29 -25.54 -39.84
CA GLN A 206 -28.02 -26.75 -40.22
C GLN A 206 -29.29 -26.41 -41.01
N LEU A 207 -30.01 -25.35 -40.63
CA LEU A 207 -31.17 -24.92 -41.39
C LEU A 207 -30.82 -24.46 -42.79
N ASN A 208 -29.83 -23.59 -42.95
CA ASN A 208 -29.37 -23.08 -44.24
C ASN A 208 -28.87 -24.20 -45.16
N GLN A 209 -28.19 -25.22 -44.62
CA GLN A 209 -27.78 -26.42 -45.35
C GLN A 209 -29.00 -27.20 -45.89
N ARG A 210 -30.00 -27.45 -45.01
CA ARG A 210 -31.24 -28.16 -45.43
C ARG A 210 -32.02 -27.38 -46.49
N LEU A 211 -32.09 -26.05 -46.37
CA LEU A 211 -32.76 -25.20 -47.37
C LEU A 211 -32.04 -25.26 -48.70
N ARG A 212 -30.73 -25.22 -48.75
CA ARG A 212 -29.90 -25.36 -49.94
C ARG A 212 -30.13 -26.75 -50.59
N ASP A 213 -30.07 -27.81 -49.77
CA ASP A 213 -30.21 -29.20 -50.27
C ASP A 213 -31.61 -29.44 -50.81
N ALA A 214 -32.64 -28.72 -50.30
CA ALA A 214 -34.00 -28.74 -50.81
C ALA A 214 -34.23 -27.76 -52.02
N GLY A 215 -33.18 -27.12 -52.52
CA GLY A 215 -33.29 -26.14 -53.63
C GLY A 215 -34.00 -24.83 -53.26
N ARG A 216 -34.14 -24.52 -51.97
CA ARG A 216 -34.82 -23.34 -51.42
C ARG A 216 -33.87 -22.30 -50.82
N GLY A 217 -32.57 -22.53 -50.85
CA GLY A 217 -31.50 -21.68 -50.34
C GLY A 217 -30.31 -21.68 -51.27
N ASP A 218 -29.38 -20.76 -51.01
CA ASP A 218 -28.13 -20.65 -51.77
C ASP A 218 -26.88 -20.96 -50.92
N GLU A 219 -25.76 -21.24 -51.62
CA GLU A 219 -24.46 -21.51 -50.97
C GLU A 219 -23.90 -20.30 -50.17
N THR A 220 -24.28 -19.08 -50.62
CA THR A 220 -23.87 -17.86 -49.93
C THR A 220 -24.43 -17.76 -48.52
N GLN A 221 -25.68 -18.18 -48.32
CA GLN A 221 -26.32 -18.21 -46.98
C GLN A 221 -25.66 -19.25 -46.07
N VAL A 222 -25.32 -20.42 -46.62
CA VAL A 222 -24.56 -21.45 -45.89
C VAL A 222 -23.22 -20.94 -45.47
N THR A 223 -22.47 -20.35 -46.41
CA THR A 223 -21.12 -19.78 -46.14
C THR A 223 -21.16 -18.67 -45.11
N ARG A 224 -22.15 -17.75 -45.17
CA ARG A 224 -22.32 -16.66 -44.16
C ARG A 224 -22.62 -17.22 -42.76
N SER A 225 -23.53 -18.20 -42.67
CA SER A 225 -23.86 -18.80 -41.38
C SER A 225 -22.71 -19.59 -40.77
N GLN A 226 -21.88 -20.29 -41.61
CA GLN A 226 -20.66 -20.96 -41.19
C GLN A 226 -19.58 -19.96 -40.73
N THR A 227 -19.46 -18.83 -41.41
CA THR A 227 -18.51 -17.78 -41.02
C THR A 227 -18.85 -17.26 -39.62
N GLN A 228 -20.13 -16.97 -39.35
CA GLN A 228 -20.60 -16.53 -38.05
C GLN A 228 -20.40 -17.59 -36.97
N PHE A 229 -20.66 -18.86 -37.27
CA PHE A 229 -20.40 -19.98 -36.35
C PHE A 229 -18.93 -20.07 -35.97
N LYS A 230 -18.03 -19.98 -36.96
CA LYS A 230 -16.59 -20.00 -36.72
C LYS A 230 -16.12 -18.80 -35.91
N SER A 231 -16.69 -17.60 -36.15
CA SER A 231 -16.39 -16.39 -35.38
C SER A 231 -16.79 -16.54 -33.91
N LEU A 232 -18.02 -16.97 -33.60
CA LEU A 232 -18.48 -17.22 -32.24
C LEU A 232 -17.65 -18.30 -31.53
N ARG A 233 -17.29 -19.36 -32.26
CA ARG A 233 -16.42 -20.41 -31.72
C ARG A 233 -15.04 -19.89 -31.33
N ALA A 234 -14.51 -18.91 -32.05
CA ALA A 234 -13.19 -18.32 -31.80
C ALA A 234 -13.18 -17.49 -30.49
N GLU A 235 -14.32 -17.05 -29.98
CA GLU A 235 -14.40 -16.32 -28.71
C GLU A 235 -14.30 -17.22 -27.45
N LEU A 236 -14.71 -18.50 -27.56
CA LEU A 236 -14.75 -19.39 -26.40
C LEU A 236 -13.40 -19.56 -25.67
N PRO A 237 -12.24 -19.67 -26.36
CA PRO A 237 -10.94 -19.77 -25.69
C PRO A 237 -10.60 -18.53 -24.84
N ARG A 238 -11.08 -17.35 -25.21
CA ARG A 238 -10.84 -16.10 -24.45
C ARG A 238 -11.43 -16.21 -23.05
N PHE A 239 -12.69 -16.60 -22.91
CA PHE A 239 -13.32 -16.74 -21.60
C PHE A 239 -12.66 -17.80 -20.72
N LYS A 240 -12.18 -18.92 -21.33
CA LYS A 240 -11.39 -19.91 -20.60
C LYS A 240 -10.09 -19.31 -20.08
N ALA A 241 -9.36 -18.58 -20.92
CA ALA A 241 -8.13 -17.92 -20.52
C ALA A 241 -8.35 -16.85 -19.42
N GLU A 242 -9.44 -16.07 -19.49
CA GLU A 242 -9.83 -15.11 -18.46
C GLU A 242 -10.12 -15.79 -17.12
N ARG A 243 -10.85 -16.90 -17.12
CA ARG A 243 -11.07 -17.72 -15.93
C ARG A 243 -9.76 -18.24 -15.33
N GLU A 244 -8.91 -18.85 -16.16
CA GLU A 244 -7.62 -19.38 -15.71
C GLU A 244 -6.71 -18.27 -15.17
N THR A 245 -6.70 -17.10 -15.81
CA THR A 245 -5.97 -15.93 -15.33
C THR A 245 -6.45 -15.52 -13.92
N GLY A 246 -7.77 -15.49 -13.69
CA GLY A 246 -8.33 -15.23 -12.37
C GLY A 246 -7.91 -16.27 -11.33
N LEU A 247 -7.94 -17.57 -11.69
CA LEU A 247 -7.52 -18.65 -10.80
C LEU A 247 -6.01 -18.59 -10.48
N TYR A 248 -5.14 -18.33 -11.45
CA TYR A 248 -3.71 -18.16 -11.21
C TYR A 248 -3.41 -16.92 -10.36
N THR A 249 -4.17 -15.84 -10.56
CA THR A 249 -4.06 -14.65 -9.72
C THR A 249 -4.45 -14.95 -8.28
N LEU A 250 -5.58 -15.64 -8.05
CA LEU A 250 -5.98 -16.08 -6.71
C LEU A 250 -4.93 -16.99 -6.07
N ALA A 251 -4.40 -17.96 -6.82
CA ALA A 251 -3.36 -18.86 -6.34
C ALA A 251 -2.11 -18.10 -5.86
N ALA A 252 -1.67 -17.09 -6.63
CA ALA A 252 -0.56 -16.23 -6.27
C ALA A 252 -0.87 -15.37 -5.02
N LEU A 253 -2.06 -14.76 -4.95
CA LEU A 253 -2.47 -13.94 -3.81
C LEU A 253 -2.59 -14.76 -2.51
N LEU A 254 -3.00 -16.03 -2.61
CA LEU A 254 -3.11 -16.97 -1.50
C LEU A 254 -1.79 -17.72 -1.20
N ALA A 255 -0.76 -17.50 -2.01
CA ALA A 255 0.52 -18.22 -1.94
C ALA A 255 0.36 -19.76 -1.97
N LYS A 256 -0.49 -20.27 -2.88
CA LYS A 256 -0.85 -21.69 -3.04
C LYS A 256 -0.87 -22.12 -4.51
N PRO A 257 -0.70 -23.40 -4.80
CA PRO A 257 -1.05 -23.95 -6.12
C PRO A 257 -2.57 -23.82 -6.40
N VAL A 258 -2.94 -23.76 -7.68
CA VAL A 258 -4.37 -23.58 -8.09
C VAL A 258 -5.23 -24.76 -7.58
N GLU A 259 -4.70 -25.96 -7.54
CA GLU A 259 -5.38 -27.17 -7.08
C GLU A 259 -5.75 -27.14 -5.58
N GLN A 260 -5.13 -26.22 -4.83
CA GLN A 260 -5.36 -26.05 -3.39
C GLN A 260 -6.29 -24.85 -3.08
N LEU A 261 -6.85 -24.21 -4.10
CA LEU A 261 -7.87 -23.19 -3.90
C LEU A 261 -9.13 -23.83 -3.27
N PRO A 262 -9.92 -23.07 -2.49
CA PRO A 262 -11.17 -23.56 -1.91
C PRO A 262 -12.08 -24.17 -2.96
N ALA A 263 -12.68 -25.33 -2.62
CA ALA A 263 -13.57 -26.05 -3.52
C ALA A 263 -14.70 -25.15 -4.07
N GLY A 264 -15.01 -25.31 -5.34
CA GLY A 264 -16.04 -24.52 -6.03
C GLY A 264 -15.60 -23.12 -6.47
N THR A 265 -14.33 -22.71 -6.23
CA THR A 265 -13.82 -21.42 -6.71
C THR A 265 -13.79 -21.38 -8.25
N ALA A 266 -13.37 -22.46 -8.88
CA ALA A 266 -13.28 -22.56 -10.34
C ALA A 266 -14.65 -22.68 -11.02
N GLU A 267 -15.66 -23.14 -10.30
CA GLU A 267 -17.05 -23.36 -10.77
C GLU A 267 -17.97 -22.17 -10.47
N CYS A 268 -17.46 -21.07 -9.89
CA CYS A 268 -18.26 -19.89 -9.67
C CYS A 268 -18.85 -19.39 -11.00
N ALA A 269 -20.17 -19.27 -11.06
CA ALA A 269 -20.89 -18.80 -12.24
C ALA A 269 -21.85 -17.64 -11.92
N GLU A 270 -21.93 -17.25 -10.66
CA GLU A 270 -22.79 -16.15 -10.19
C GLU A 270 -21.91 -15.02 -9.64
N LEU A 271 -22.07 -13.82 -10.22
CA LEU A 271 -21.28 -12.65 -9.82
C LEU A 271 -21.61 -12.25 -8.38
N PRO A 272 -20.60 -11.98 -7.54
CA PRO A 272 -20.83 -11.32 -6.26
C PRO A 272 -21.55 -9.98 -6.47
N HIS A 273 -22.69 -9.77 -5.83
CA HIS A 273 -23.46 -8.54 -5.95
C HIS A 273 -23.88 -8.01 -4.57
N LEU A 274 -24.03 -6.69 -4.49
CA LEU A 274 -24.49 -6.04 -3.26
C LEU A 274 -26.03 -6.05 -3.23
N ASN A 275 -26.59 -6.51 -2.11
CA ASN A 275 -28.02 -6.48 -1.84
C ASN A 275 -28.49 -5.16 -1.19
N GLN A 276 -27.61 -4.18 -1.07
CA GLN A 276 -27.84 -2.89 -0.42
C GLN A 276 -27.14 -1.75 -1.17
N LEU A 277 -27.52 -0.51 -0.84
CA LEU A 277 -26.85 0.67 -1.37
C LEU A 277 -25.40 0.71 -0.93
N LEU A 278 -24.50 1.19 -1.83
CA LEU A 278 -23.09 1.29 -1.57
C LEU A 278 -22.81 2.39 -0.51
N PRO A 279 -22.24 2.06 0.67
CA PRO A 279 -21.87 3.06 1.67
C PRO A 279 -20.61 3.82 1.23
N VAL A 280 -20.66 5.16 1.21
CA VAL A 280 -19.53 5.99 0.72
C VAL A 280 -18.97 6.96 1.77
N GLY A 281 -19.71 7.30 2.83
CA GLY A 281 -19.27 8.28 3.82
C GLY A 281 -19.20 9.70 3.25
N ASP A 282 -18.31 10.52 3.84
CA ASP A 282 -17.99 11.88 3.40
C ASP A 282 -16.48 12.09 3.20
N GLY A 283 -16.08 13.25 2.68
CA GLY A 283 -14.68 13.56 2.39
C GLY A 283 -13.80 13.62 3.64
N ALA A 284 -14.32 14.11 4.77
CA ALA A 284 -13.56 14.17 6.02
C ALA A 284 -13.31 12.78 6.59
N ALA A 285 -14.32 11.88 6.58
CA ALA A 285 -14.18 10.51 6.99
C ALA A 285 -13.23 9.73 6.05
N LEU A 286 -13.29 10.00 4.73
CA LEU A 286 -12.38 9.46 3.74
C LEU A 286 -10.93 9.78 4.07
N LEU A 287 -10.59 11.07 4.23
CA LEU A 287 -9.22 11.52 4.47
C LEU A 287 -8.65 10.95 5.78
N LYS A 288 -9.46 10.82 6.83
CA LYS A 288 -9.05 10.19 8.10
C LYS A 288 -8.82 8.69 7.97
N ARG A 289 -9.51 8.02 7.06
CA ARG A 289 -9.46 6.57 6.91
C ARG A 289 -8.31 6.11 6.03
N ARG A 290 -7.97 6.85 4.98
CA ARG A 290 -6.98 6.43 3.98
C ARG A 290 -5.57 6.30 4.58
N PRO A 291 -4.96 5.10 4.52
CA PRO A 291 -3.62 4.92 5.08
C PRO A 291 -2.53 5.63 4.26
N ASP A 292 -2.70 5.84 2.95
CA ASP A 292 -1.75 6.60 2.13
C ASP A 292 -1.67 8.08 2.55
N VAL A 293 -2.81 8.68 2.94
CA VAL A 293 -2.86 10.04 3.51
C VAL A 293 -2.10 10.06 4.85
N ARG A 294 -2.35 9.07 5.72
CA ARG A 294 -1.64 8.94 7.00
C ARG A 294 -0.14 8.69 6.80
N GLN A 295 0.25 7.87 5.81
CA GLN A 295 1.65 7.65 5.48
C GLN A 295 2.36 8.95 5.11
N ALA A 296 1.78 9.75 4.22
CA ALA A 296 2.36 11.01 3.78
C ALA A 296 2.44 12.03 4.93
N GLU A 297 1.42 12.09 5.78
CA GLU A 297 1.39 12.95 6.98
C GLU A 297 2.49 12.54 7.98
N ARG A 298 2.70 11.25 8.24
CA ARG A 298 3.78 10.76 9.11
C ARG A 298 5.18 11.02 8.52
N GLN A 299 5.34 10.98 7.20
CA GLN A 299 6.58 11.37 6.53
C GLN A 299 6.86 12.87 6.68
N LEU A 300 5.83 13.72 6.62
CA LEU A 300 5.95 15.15 6.92
C LEU A 300 6.38 15.37 8.38
N ALA A 301 5.80 14.66 9.33
CA ALA A 301 6.20 14.71 10.74
C ALA A 301 7.66 14.32 10.93
N ALA A 302 8.12 13.26 10.28
CA ALA A 302 9.53 12.82 10.33
C ALA A 302 10.49 13.88 9.76
N SER A 303 10.14 14.50 8.63
CA SER A 303 10.96 15.56 8.03
C SER A 303 11.01 16.82 8.88
N THR A 304 9.92 17.19 9.56
CA THR A 304 9.88 18.30 10.51
C THR A 304 10.81 18.04 11.71
N ALA A 305 10.78 16.85 12.29
CA ALA A 305 11.68 16.46 13.37
C ALA A 305 13.16 16.52 12.95
N ASN A 306 13.47 16.18 11.69
CA ASN A 306 14.83 16.27 11.15
C ASN A 306 15.38 17.70 11.06
N ILE A 307 14.54 18.73 11.00
CA ILE A 307 14.98 20.14 11.15
C ILE A 307 15.60 20.32 12.53
N GLY A 308 14.98 19.76 13.57
CA GLY A 308 15.53 19.81 14.93
C GLY A 308 16.86 19.07 15.06
N VAL A 309 17.00 17.89 14.44
CA VAL A 309 18.28 17.16 14.39
C VAL A 309 19.38 18.01 13.71
N ALA A 310 19.07 18.62 12.57
CA ALA A 310 20.02 19.49 11.86
C ALA A 310 20.35 20.77 12.66
N THR A 311 19.38 21.33 13.37
CA THR A 311 19.54 22.54 14.19
C THR A 311 20.41 22.26 15.42
N GLY A 312 20.27 21.06 16.04
CA GLY A 312 21.10 20.64 17.16
C GLY A 312 22.59 20.70 16.89
N ALA A 313 23.00 20.41 15.66
CA ALA A 313 24.41 20.46 15.24
C ALA A 313 25.01 21.90 15.20
N LEU A 314 24.24 22.95 15.47
CA LEU A 314 24.76 24.32 15.69
C LEU A 314 25.40 24.48 17.07
N TYR A 315 25.05 23.64 18.00
CA TYR A 315 25.43 23.75 19.40
C TYR A 315 26.54 22.74 19.76
N PRO A 316 27.31 22.99 20.85
CA PRO A 316 28.33 22.05 21.29
C PRO A 316 27.70 20.78 21.86
N ASP A 317 28.32 19.64 21.53
CA ASP A 317 28.09 18.37 22.20
C ASP A 317 28.80 18.33 23.55
N ILE A 318 28.09 17.98 24.61
CA ILE A 318 28.61 17.89 25.96
C ILE A 318 28.45 16.44 26.44
N SER A 319 29.59 15.89 26.86
CA SER A 319 29.66 14.54 27.44
C SER A 319 30.52 14.50 28.68
N ILE A 320 30.34 13.49 29.52
CA ILE A 320 31.26 13.13 30.57
C ILE A 320 31.82 11.74 30.28
N GLY A 321 33.11 11.58 30.39
CA GLY A 321 33.77 10.32 30.07
C GLY A 321 34.70 9.84 31.16
N ALA A 322 34.85 8.54 31.26
CA ALA A 322 35.84 7.85 32.08
C ALA A 322 36.54 6.80 31.22
N GLN A 323 37.84 6.64 31.43
CA GLN A 323 38.60 5.57 30.80
C GLN A 323 39.63 5.02 31.76
N VAL A 324 39.89 3.74 31.64
CA VAL A 324 40.97 3.04 32.37
C VAL A 324 41.63 2.05 31.43
N GLY A 325 42.93 1.91 31.51
CA GLY A 325 43.63 1.02 30.61
C GLY A 325 45.13 0.98 30.83
N THR A 326 45.84 0.39 29.90
CA THR A 326 47.28 0.26 29.87
C THR A 326 47.79 0.58 28.47
N ILE A 327 48.93 1.22 28.37
CA ILE A 327 49.63 1.47 27.11
C ILE A 327 51.13 1.43 27.37
N GLY A 328 51.85 0.73 26.56
CA GLY A 328 53.32 0.61 26.70
C GLY A 328 53.91 -0.43 25.78
N ILE A 329 55.23 -0.72 26.00
CA ILE A 329 55.90 -1.83 25.33
C ILE A 329 55.15 -3.12 25.65
N LEU A 330 54.89 -3.95 24.63
CA LEU A 330 54.01 -5.10 24.71
C LEU A 330 54.41 -6.09 25.84
N GLU A 331 55.71 -6.24 26.04
CA GLU A 331 56.26 -7.13 27.07
C GLU A 331 56.00 -6.62 28.51
N ASN A 332 55.76 -5.33 28.67
CA ASN A 332 55.56 -4.67 29.97
C ASN A 332 54.09 -4.31 30.23
N LEU A 333 53.17 -4.71 29.35
CA LEU A 333 51.76 -4.40 29.52
C LEU A 333 51.21 -4.99 30.82
N GLY A 334 50.57 -4.13 31.64
CA GLY A 334 50.03 -4.50 32.95
C GLY A 334 50.92 -4.12 34.12
N GLU A 335 52.17 -3.68 33.86
CA GLU A 335 52.99 -3.09 34.91
C GLU A 335 52.44 -1.73 35.37
N PRO A 336 52.65 -1.33 36.62
CA PRO A 336 52.16 -0.04 37.16
C PRO A 336 52.48 1.18 36.28
N ALA A 337 53.66 1.17 35.62
CA ALA A 337 54.14 2.26 34.78
C ALA A 337 53.38 2.40 33.46
N THR A 338 52.65 1.37 33.03
CA THR A 338 51.85 1.39 31.79
C THR A 338 50.38 1.75 32.04
N ASN A 339 49.93 1.79 33.30
CA ASN A 339 48.56 2.07 33.68
C ASN A 339 48.22 3.54 33.40
N ARG A 340 47.03 3.74 32.85
CA ARG A 340 46.45 5.07 32.64
C ARG A 340 44.97 5.09 33.00
N TRP A 341 44.53 6.21 33.48
CA TRP A 341 43.11 6.49 33.69
C TRP A 341 42.81 7.97 33.46
N GLY A 342 41.58 8.27 33.17
CA GLY A 342 41.09 9.63 32.99
C GLY A 342 39.58 9.71 33.25
N PHE A 343 39.17 10.82 33.81
CA PHE A 343 37.77 11.14 34.05
C PHE A 343 37.56 12.65 33.88
N GLY A 344 36.51 13.04 33.15
CA GLY A 344 36.20 14.47 33.00
C GLY A 344 35.16 14.78 31.95
N PRO A 345 34.63 16.02 31.96
CA PRO A 345 33.76 16.51 30.91
C PRO A 345 34.54 16.74 29.62
N GLN A 346 33.84 16.49 28.50
CA GLN A 346 34.34 16.78 27.16
C GLN A 346 33.30 17.66 26.44
N ILE A 347 33.76 18.68 25.73
CA ILE A 347 32.95 19.55 24.88
C ILE A 347 33.54 19.47 23.47
N SER A 348 32.66 19.10 22.51
CA SER A 348 33.02 19.07 21.09
C SER A 348 32.10 20.05 20.33
N TRP A 349 32.71 20.91 19.54
CA TRP A 349 31.97 21.91 18.74
C TRP A 349 32.66 22.14 17.40
N ASN A 350 31.88 21.97 16.32
CA ASN A 350 32.36 22.16 14.96
C ASN A 350 32.24 23.62 14.52
N ILE A 351 33.33 24.32 14.32
CA ILE A 351 33.44 25.70 13.85
C ILE A 351 34.30 25.73 12.58
N PRO A 352 33.89 26.43 11.51
CA PRO A 352 32.72 27.29 11.34
C PRO A 352 31.42 26.53 11.08
N THR A 353 30.25 27.13 11.43
CA THR A 353 28.93 26.54 11.33
C THR A 353 28.28 26.70 9.94
N ASN A 354 29.01 27.19 8.94
CA ASN A 354 28.44 27.47 7.60
C ASN A 354 27.85 26.22 6.94
N GLY A 355 28.50 25.06 7.02
CA GLY A 355 28.01 23.79 6.53
C GLY A 355 26.78 23.31 7.29
N THR A 356 26.71 23.51 8.60
CA THR A 356 25.56 23.18 9.45
C THR A 356 24.34 24.00 9.07
N ARG A 357 24.48 25.31 8.86
CA ARG A 357 23.37 26.16 8.39
C ARG A 357 22.85 25.73 7.01
N ALA A 358 23.73 25.26 6.13
CA ALA A 358 23.31 24.70 4.85
C ALA A 358 22.51 23.40 5.03
N ARG A 359 22.89 22.51 5.97
CA ARG A 359 22.11 21.32 6.32
C ARG A 359 20.74 21.66 6.89
N ILE A 360 20.61 22.72 7.69
CA ILE A 360 19.30 23.17 8.20
C ILE A 360 18.42 23.60 7.02
N ARG A 361 18.91 24.46 6.11
CA ARG A 361 18.13 24.86 4.93
C ARG A 361 17.74 23.66 4.06
N MET A 362 18.59 22.64 3.97
CA MET A 362 18.29 21.40 3.26
C MET A 362 17.17 20.63 3.95
N ALA A 363 17.16 20.55 5.29
CA ALA A 363 16.08 19.91 6.04
C ALA A 363 14.76 20.68 5.92
N GLU A 364 14.80 22.02 5.96
CA GLU A 364 13.64 22.90 5.73
C GLU A 364 13.06 22.70 4.34
N ALA A 365 13.89 22.69 3.29
CA ALA A 365 13.45 22.45 1.92
C ALA A 365 12.87 21.02 1.76
N SER A 366 13.44 20.02 2.44
CA SER A 366 12.90 18.65 2.46
C SER A 366 11.52 18.59 3.13
N THR A 367 11.30 19.38 4.18
CA THR A 367 9.99 19.47 4.85
C THR A 367 8.96 20.17 3.96
N GLN A 368 9.35 21.22 3.23
CA GLN A 368 8.48 21.85 2.23
C GLN A 368 8.08 20.89 1.12
N ALA A 369 9.03 20.07 0.63
CA ALA A 369 8.74 19.04 -0.36
C ALA A 369 7.80 17.96 0.21
N ALA A 370 7.97 17.55 1.47
CA ALA A 370 7.10 16.59 2.14
C ALA A 370 5.68 17.15 2.35
N LEU A 371 5.53 18.44 2.65
CA LEU A 371 4.22 19.11 2.73
C LEU A 371 3.52 19.12 1.37
N ALA A 372 4.22 19.53 0.31
CA ALA A 372 3.66 19.53 -1.04
C ALA A 372 3.28 18.12 -1.49
N HIS A 373 4.05 17.10 -1.11
CA HIS A 373 3.70 15.70 -1.35
C HIS A 373 2.43 15.29 -0.59
N PHE A 374 2.33 15.64 0.68
CA PHE A 374 1.14 15.37 1.50
C PHE A 374 -0.11 16.01 0.90
N ASP A 375 -0.04 17.29 0.50
CA ASP A 375 -1.14 17.99 -0.18
C ASP A 375 -1.52 17.28 -1.49
N GLY A 376 -0.53 16.85 -2.27
CA GLY A 376 -0.76 16.10 -3.49
C GLY A 376 -1.48 14.76 -3.25
N VAL A 377 -1.13 14.04 -2.19
CA VAL A 377 -1.81 12.78 -1.80
C VAL A 377 -3.25 13.05 -1.38
N VAL A 378 -3.51 14.08 -0.57
CA VAL A 378 -4.87 14.48 -0.15
C VAL A 378 -5.75 14.82 -1.37
N LEU A 379 -5.26 15.67 -2.27
CA LEU A 379 -6.00 16.07 -3.47
C LEU A 379 -6.24 14.87 -4.40
N ASN A 380 -5.27 13.98 -4.55
CA ASN A 380 -5.42 12.76 -5.35
C ASN A 380 -6.42 11.78 -4.72
N ALA A 381 -6.47 11.65 -3.40
CA ALA A 381 -7.46 10.81 -2.72
C ALA A 381 -8.90 11.26 -3.02
N ILE A 382 -9.17 12.57 -2.95
CA ILE A 382 -10.49 13.14 -3.31
C ILE A 382 -10.77 12.95 -4.79
N ARG A 383 -9.82 13.30 -5.68
CA ARG A 383 -9.97 13.14 -7.13
C ARG A 383 -10.28 11.70 -7.51
N GLU A 384 -9.52 10.75 -6.97
CA GLU A 384 -9.71 9.32 -7.25
C GLU A 384 -11.10 8.87 -6.83
N THR A 385 -11.51 9.18 -5.62
CA THR A 385 -12.84 8.79 -5.10
C THR A 385 -13.97 9.37 -5.93
N GLN A 386 -13.92 10.68 -6.25
CA GLN A 386 -14.92 11.32 -7.10
C GLN A 386 -14.97 10.72 -8.51
N THR A 387 -13.80 10.41 -9.09
CA THR A 387 -13.71 9.76 -10.40
C THR A 387 -14.33 8.36 -10.37
N ARG A 388 -14.04 7.55 -9.33
CA ARG A 388 -14.60 6.20 -9.20
C ARG A 388 -16.10 6.23 -8.99
N LEU A 389 -16.63 7.17 -8.22
CA LEU A 389 -18.06 7.34 -8.03
C LEU A 389 -18.78 7.74 -9.34
N ALA A 390 -18.21 8.68 -10.10
CA ALA A 390 -18.76 9.07 -11.39
C ALA A 390 -18.75 7.91 -12.40
N GLN A 391 -17.66 7.14 -12.47
CA GLN A 391 -17.57 5.95 -13.31
C GLN A 391 -18.59 4.89 -12.90
N TYR A 392 -18.75 4.65 -11.60
CA TYR A 392 -19.71 3.67 -11.08
C TYR A 392 -21.15 4.05 -11.41
N SER A 393 -21.52 5.33 -11.27
CA SER A 393 -22.84 5.82 -11.69
C SER A 393 -23.12 5.52 -13.17
N ALA A 394 -22.17 5.87 -14.06
CA ALA A 394 -22.31 5.63 -15.49
C ALA A 394 -22.39 4.13 -15.85
N LEU A 395 -21.71 3.26 -15.09
CA LEU A 395 -21.80 1.81 -15.27
C LEU A 395 -23.19 1.27 -14.88
N LEU A 396 -23.80 1.82 -13.83
CA LEU A 396 -25.16 1.47 -13.41
C LEU A 396 -26.19 1.89 -14.45
N ASP A 397 -26.12 3.15 -14.92
CA ASP A 397 -27.03 3.66 -15.95
C ASP A 397 -26.98 2.79 -17.22
N ARG A 398 -25.77 2.41 -17.63
CA ARG A 398 -25.55 1.51 -18.77
C ARG A 398 -26.12 0.11 -18.52
N ARG A 399 -25.88 -0.48 -17.34
CA ARG A 399 -26.42 -1.79 -16.97
C ARG A 399 -27.94 -1.78 -16.99
N ASP A 400 -28.58 -0.74 -16.44
CA ASP A 400 -30.05 -0.63 -16.38
C ASP A 400 -30.66 -0.51 -17.77
N ALA A 401 -30.05 0.30 -18.66
CA ALA A 401 -30.47 0.39 -20.05
C ALA A 401 -30.36 -0.96 -20.81
N LEU A 402 -29.26 -1.71 -20.54
CA LEU A 402 -29.10 -3.04 -21.13
C LEU A 402 -30.05 -4.09 -20.54
N ALA A 403 -30.45 -3.97 -19.28
CA ALA A 403 -31.43 -4.83 -18.66
C ALA A 403 -32.83 -4.61 -19.29
N GLU A 404 -33.21 -3.37 -19.57
CA GLU A 404 -34.44 -3.05 -20.31
C GLU A 404 -34.39 -3.58 -21.75
N ALA A 405 -33.26 -3.46 -22.43
CA ALA A 405 -33.09 -3.98 -23.79
C ALA A 405 -33.13 -5.52 -23.82
N GLU A 406 -32.48 -6.19 -22.86
CA GLU A 406 -32.55 -7.65 -22.71
C GLU A 406 -33.97 -8.14 -22.48
N LYS A 407 -34.71 -7.48 -21.56
CA LYS A 407 -36.12 -7.79 -21.30
C LYS A 407 -36.97 -7.68 -22.56
N SER A 408 -36.82 -6.59 -23.33
CA SER A 408 -37.57 -6.38 -24.58
C SER A 408 -37.21 -7.42 -25.65
N ALA A 409 -35.93 -7.76 -25.77
CA ALA A 409 -35.43 -8.79 -26.67
C ALA A 409 -35.97 -10.18 -26.29
N LYS A 410 -36.05 -10.50 -24.99
CA LYS A 410 -36.64 -11.72 -24.48
C LYS A 410 -38.13 -11.82 -24.82
N GLU A 411 -38.89 -10.76 -24.55
CA GLU A 411 -40.33 -10.71 -24.90
C GLU A 411 -40.55 -10.93 -26.39
N ALA A 412 -39.76 -10.30 -27.26
CA ALA A 412 -39.81 -10.49 -28.70
C ALA A 412 -39.49 -11.94 -29.10
N ALA A 413 -38.45 -12.54 -28.52
CA ALA A 413 -38.07 -13.94 -28.77
C ALA A 413 -39.19 -14.90 -28.35
N ASP A 414 -39.74 -14.71 -27.14
CA ASP A 414 -40.83 -15.54 -26.62
C ASP A 414 -42.13 -15.42 -27.47
N GLN A 415 -42.44 -14.24 -28.01
CA GLN A 415 -43.57 -14.03 -28.91
C GLN A 415 -43.34 -14.70 -30.27
N THR A 416 -42.18 -14.50 -30.86
CA THR A 416 -41.81 -15.07 -32.16
C THR A 416 -41.80 -16.59 -32.08
N HIS A 417 -41.28 -17.15 -30.97
CA HIS A 417 -41.29 -18.59 -30.75
C HIS A 417 -42.72 -19.19 -30.69
N ARG A 418 -43.65 -18.52 -30.01
CA ARG A 418 -45.07 -18.92 -29.99
C ARG A 418 -45.74 -18.87 -31.38
N TYR A 419 -45.45 -17.81 -32.18
CA TYR A 419 -45.96 -17.71 -33.56
C TYR A 419 -45.36 -18.77 -34.47
N TYR A 420 -44.06 -19.10 -34.31
CA TYR A 420 -43.45 -20.21 -35.01
C TYR A 420 -44.13 -21.55 -34.69
N GLN A 421 -44.35 -21.84 -33.41
CA GLN A 421 -45.08 -23.05 -33.00
C GLN A 421 -46.49 -23.12 -33.54
N ALA A 422 -47.15 -21.99 -33.70
CA ALA A 422 -48.47 -21.89 -34.30
C ALA A 422 -48.48 -21.88 -35.85
N GLY A 423 -47.32 -22.04 -36.48
CA GLY A 423 -47.15 -22.03 -37.95
C GLY A 423 -47.34 -20.67 -38.59
N ARG A 424 -47.28 -19.56 -37.82
CA ARG A 424 -47.51 -18.18 -38.28
C ARG A 424 -46.23 -17.43 -38.59
N GLU A 425 -45.11 -17.92 -38.13
CA GLU A 425 -43.76 -17.37 -38.37
C GLU A 425 -42.82 -18.45 -38.85
N SER A 426 -41.74 -18.00 -39.52
CA SER A 426 -40.69 -18.89 -39.99
C SER A 426 -39.72 -19.29 -38.87
N PHE A 427 -39.11 -20.47 -39.00
CA PHE A 427 -38.01 -20.87 -38.11
C PHE A 427 -36.83 -19.88 -38.13
N LEU A 428 -36.57 -19.25 -39.28
CA LEU A 428 -35.53 -18.24 -39.41
C LEU A 428 -35.85 -16.99 -38.56
N ALA A 429 -37.08 -16.54 -38.52
CA ALA A 429 -37.50 -15.42 -37.69
C ALA A 429 -37.34 -15.76 -36.19
N ASP A 430 -37.78 -16.95 -35.77
CA ASP A 430 -37.63 -17.46 -34.41
C ASP A 430 -36.13 -17.52 -33.98
N LEU A 431 -35.29 -18.08 -34.84
CA LEU A 431 -33.86 -18.17 -34.60
C LEU A 431 -33.21 -16.79 -34.51
N GLN A 432 -33.62 -15.83 -35.33
CA GLN A 432 -33.08 -14.47 -35.32
C GLN A 432 -33.50 -13.70 -34.04
N ALA A 433 -34.74 -13.83 -33.60
CA ALA A 433 -35.22 -13.22 -32.37
C ALA A 433 -34.48 -13.80 -31.16
N THR A 434 -34.28 -15.12 -31.09
CA THR A 434 -33.55 -15.80 -30.03
C THR A 434 -32.06 -15.36 -30.01
N ARG A 435 -31.43 -15.17 -31.17
CA ARG A 435 -30.05 -14.63 -31.25
C ARG A 435 -29.99 -13.22 -30.71
N THR A 436 -30.92 -12.34 -31.08
CA THR A 436 -30.94 -10.97 -30.55
C THR A 436 -31.03 -10.96 -29.02
N TYR A 437 -31.90 -11.81 -28.46
CA TYR A 437 -32.01 -11.99 -27.00
C TYR A 437 -30.68 -12.45 -26.38
N THR A 438 -30.04 -13.45 -26.96
CA THR A 438 -28.78 -13.97 -26.43
C THR A 438 -27.65 -12.94 -26.53
N ASP A 439 -27.63 -12.12 -27.58
CA ASP A 439 -26.67 -11.04 -27.73
C ASP A 439 -26.88 -9.94 -26.68
N MET A 440 -28.13 -9.55 -26.40
CA MET A 440 -28.46 -8.59 -25.33
C MET A 440 -28.09 -9.13 -23.95
N ARG A 441 -28.34 -10.42 -23.69
CA ARG A 441 -27.97 -11.10 -22.47
C ARG A 441 -26.44 -11.14 -22.26
N ALA A 442 -25.66 -11.36 -23.31
CA ALA A 442 -24.21 -11.29 -23.26
C ALA A 442 -23.70 -9.88 -22.91
N GLN A 443 -24.32 -8.84 -23.51
CA GLN A 443 -23.97 -7.45 -23.21
C GLN A 443 -24.34 -7.08 -21.75
N LEU A 444 -25.48 -7.56 -21.24
CA LEU A 444 -25.88 -7.34 -19.86
C LEU A 444 -24.93 -8.05 -18.88
N ALA A 445 -24.52 -9.28 -19.15
CA ALA A 445 -23.56 -10.02 -18.32
C ALA A 445 -22.22 -9.28 -18.25
N ALA A 446 -21.69 -8.80 -19.37
CA ALA A 446 -20.49 -7.97 -19.41
C ALA A 446 -20.66 -6.65 -18.62
N ALA A 447 -21.83 -6.00 -18.70
CA ALA A 447 -22.12 -4.79 -17.93
C ALA A 447 -22.20 -5.08 -16.42
N ASN A 448 -22.81 -6.18 -16.00
CA ASN A 448 -22.83 -6.62 -14.60
C ASN A 448 -21.43 -6.84 -14.05
N SER A 449 -20.55 -7.47 -14.82
CA SER A 449 -19.13 -7.64 -14.50
C SER A 449 -18.44 -6.28 -14.29
N GLN A 450 -18.68 -5.31 -15.20
CA GLN A 450 -18.12 -3.97 -15.08
C GLN A 450 -18.64 -3.22 -13.84
N VAL A 451 -19.91 -3.37 -13.50
CA VAL A 451 -20.50 -2.81 -12.26
C VAL A 451 -19.82 -3.41 -11.02
N ALA A 452 -19.66 -4.73 -10.97
CA ALA A 452 -18.98 -5.39 -9.84
C ALA A 452 -17.52 -4.91 -9.70
N MET A 453 -16.77 -4.80 -10.79
CA MET A 453 -15.42 -4.24 -10.79
C MET A 453 -15.38 -2.76 -10.39
N GLY A 454 -16.39 -1.98 -10.81
CA GLY A 454 -16.58 -0.58 -10.42
C GLY A 454 -16.80 -0.43 -8.91
N GLN A 455 -17.63 -1.28 -8.30
CA GLN A 455 -17.87 -1.32 -6.84
C GLN A 455 -16.56 -1.55 -6.07
N ILE A 456 -15.78 -2.55 -6.47
CA ILE A 456 -14.48 -2.85 -5.86
C ILE A 456 -13.55 -1.64 -5.97
N GLY A 457 -13.54 -0.97 -7.13
CA GLY A 457 -12.77 0.26 -7.35
C GLY A 457 -13.18 1.40 -6.41
N VAL A 458 -14.47 1.56 -6.14
CA VAL A 458 -14.97 2.56 -5.18
C VAL A 458 -14.54 2.19 -3.75
N PHE A 459 -14.71 0.94 -3.30
CA PHE A 459 -14.27 0.52 -1.96
C PHE A 459 -12.76 0.72 -1.75
N LEU A 460 -11.95 0.41 -2.76
CA LEU A 460 -10.51 0.66 -2.73
C LEU A 460 -10.19 2.16 -2.57
N ALA A 461 -10.84 3.02 -3.35
CA ALA A 461 -10.65 4.47 -3.29
C ALA A 461 -11.13 5.06 -1.95
N LEU A 462 -12.17 4.47 -1.33
CA LEU A 462 -12.66 4.85 -0.01
C LEU A 462 -11.78 4.38 1.14
N GLY A 463 -10.72 3.59 0.87
CA GLY A 463 -9.79 3.11 1.89
C GLY A 463 -10.44 2.14 2.89
N GLY A 464 -11.42 1.33 2.46
CA GLY A 464 -12.03 0.29 3.29
C GLY A 464 -11.13 -0.94 3.47
N GLY A 465 -11.18 -1.60 4.63
CA GLY A 465 -10.60 -2.94 4.80
C GLY A 465 -9.25 -3.04 5.53
N TRP A 466 -8.81 -2.05 6.31
CA TRP A 466 -7.50 -2.11 6.98
C TRP A 466 -7.53 -2.33 8.50
N LYS A 467 -8.60 -1.95 9.20
CA LYS A 467 -8.75 -2.23 10.62
C LYS A 467 -9.28 -3.65 10.86
N GLY A 468 -8.56 -4.64 10.43
CA GLY A 468 -8.84 -6.00 10.85
C GLY A 468 -7.96 -6.37 12.03
N ALA A 469 -8.45 -7.28 12.87
CA ALA A 469 -7.90 -7.71 14.14
C ALA A 469 -6.40 -7.51 14.29
N ALA A 470 -5.99 -6.81 15.35
CA ALA A 470 -4.59 -6.79 15.77
C ALA A 470 -4.05 -8.21 15.67
N VAL A 471 -3.04 -8.41 14.84
CA VAL A 471 -2.28 -9.66 14.85
C VAL A 471 -1.81 -9.81 16.30
N LYS A 472 -2.42 -10.70 17.04
CA LYS A 472 -1.91 -11.10 18.36
C LYS A 472 -0.51 -11.62 18.08
N GLN A 473 0.48 -10.88 18.62
CA GLN A 473 1.87 -11.27 18.68
C GLN A 473 2.03 -12.59 19.44
#